data_3eead72ce1929cfa8da7be3cfe3bc6b2
#
_entry.id   3eead72ce1929cfa8da7be3cfe3bc6b2
#
_cell.length_a   1.000
_cell.length_b   1.000
_cell.length_c   1.000
_cell.angle_alpha   90.00
_cell.angle_beta   90.00
_cell.angle_gamma   90.00
#
_symmetry.space_group_name_H-M   'P 1'
#
loop_
_entity.id
_entity.type
_entity.pdbx_description
1 polymer ?
#
loop_
_entity_poly.entity_id
_entity_poly.type
_entity_poly.pdbx_seq_one_letter_code
_entity_poly.pdbx_strand_id
1 'polypeptide(L)'
;MNLKGWYLKESDNWATPKTLYNKIMSLGYYDPCPLNPSIDGLNTEWQTKNFVNPPYSKLKEWIIKAIEEHKKNKEIILLIPARTDTQAFKILYDYGAHFVFITGRLKFNEKGSAPFPSVLINVTGKKSTFELIERDKLL
;
A
#
# COMPACT_ATOMS: atom_id res chain seq x y z
N MET A 1 18.06 3.08 -23.03
CA MET A 1 17.82 2.53 -21.68
C MET A 1 16.39 2.03 -21.59
N ASN A 2 16.22 0.81 -21.16
CA ASN A 2 14.88 0.28 -20.98
C ASN A 2 14.32 0.75 -19.63
N LEU A 3 13.51 1.79 -19.67
CA LEU A 3 12.90 2.36 -18.48
C LEU A 3 11.74 1.50 -17.96
N LYS A 4 11.31 0.49 -18.70
CA LYS A 4 10.18 -0.35 -18.30
C LYS A 4 10.43 -1.12 -17.01
N GLY A 5 11.69 -1.47 -16.73
CA GLY A 5 12.04 -2.12 -15.46
C GLY A 5 11.98 -1.18 -14.28
N TRP A 6 12.01 0.12 -14.53
CA TRP A 6 11.99 1.16 -13.53
C TRP A 6 10.63 1.81 -13.39
N TYR A 7 9.93 2.00 -14.52
CA TYR A 7 8.58 2.53 -14.50
C TYR A 7 7.57 1.46 -14.10
N LEU A 8 6.52 1.90 -13.44
CA LEU A 8 5.35 1.06 -13.20
C LEU A 8 4.72 0.71 -14.54
N LYS A 9 4.34 -0.53 -14.71
CA LYS A 9 3.52 -0.93 -15.85
C LYS A 9 2.18 -0.20 -15.75
N GLU A 10 1.51 0.00 -16.87
CA GLU A 10 0.19 0.60 -16.87
C GLU A 10 -0.76 -0.14 -15.93
N SER A 11 -0.67 -1.47 -15.88
CA SER A 11 -1.44 -2.32 -14.98
C SER A 11 -1.07 -2.16 -13.49
N ASP A 12 0.11 -1.58 -13.19
CA ASP A 12 0.58 -1.29 -11.84
C ASP A 12 0.27 0.14 -11.40
N ASN A 13 -0.15 0.98 -12.35
CA ASN A 13 -0.31 2.41 -12.15
C ASN A 13 -1.68 2.74 -11.55
N TRP A 14 -1.89 2.29 -10.33
CA TRP A 14 -3.14 2.48 -9.59
C TRP A 14 -2.92 3.56 -8.54
N ALA A 15 -2.97 4.82 -8.98
CA ALA A 15 -2.82 5.95 -8.07
C ALA A 15 -3.89 5.89 -6.97
N THR A 16 -3.49 6.13 -5.73
CA THR A 16 -4.42 6.19 -4.61
C THR A 16 -5.53 7.20 -4.92
N PRO A 17 -6.81 6.89 -4.64
CA PRO A 17 -7.89 7.85 -4.84
C PRO A 17 -7.56 9.18 -4.18
N LYS A 18 -7.75 10.26 -4.92
CA LYS A 18 -7.29 11.60 -4.52
C LYS A 18 -7.80 12.01 -3.14
N THR A 19 -9.07 11.76 -2.86
CA THR A 19 -9.67 12.11 -1.57
C THR A 19 -8.99 11.37 -0.42
N LEU A 20 -8.77 10.08 -0.59
CA LEU A 20 -8.08 9.26 0.41
C LEU A 20 -6.63 9.70 0.57
N TYR A 21 -5.93 9.90 -0.54
CA TYR A 21 -4.52 10.32 -0.52
C TYR A 21 -4.35 11.65 0.21
N ASN A 22 -5.18 12.65 -0.11
CA ASN A 22 -5.11 13.95 0.54
C ASN A 22 -5.39 13.87 2.03
N LYS A 23 -6.35 13.03 2.42
CA LYS A 23 -6.66 12.80 3.84
C LYS A 23 -5.46 12.22 4.58
N ILE A 24 -4.81 11.22 4.00
CA ILE A 24 -3.65 10.55 4.60
C ILE A 24 -2.47 11.53 4.68
N MET A 25 -2.19 12.24 3.59
CA MET A 25 -1.07 13.20 3.58
C MET A 25 -1.29 14.33 4.58
N SER A 26 -2.54 14.75 4.81
CA SER A 26 -2.85 15.78 5.80
C SER A 26 -2.56 15.33 7.24
N LEU A 27 -2.46 14.01 7.47
CA LEU A 27 -2.11 13.45 8.77
C LEU A 27 -0.60 13.31 8.98
N GLY A 28 0.21 13.78 8.04
CA GLY A 28 1.66 13.80 8.17
C GLY A 28 2.37 12.55 7.67
N TYR A 29 1.71 11.73 6.86
CA TYR A 29 2.33 10.55 6.27
C TYR A 29 3.24 10.92 5.10
N TYR A 30 4.32 10.16 4.95
CA TYR A 30 5.24 10.22 3.82
C TYR A 30 4.90 9.10 2.85
N ASP A 31 5.03 9.38 1.54
CA ASP A 31 4.79 8.38 0.50
C ASP A 31 6.13 7.97 -0.16
N PRO A 32 6.70 6.81 0.21
CA PRO A 32 7.95 6.34 -0.40
C PRO A 32 7.76 5.75 -1.81
N CYS A 33 6.51 5.66 -2.28
CA CYS A 33 6.18 5.10 -3.58
C CYS A 33 5.17 5.99 -4.33
N PRO A 34 5.50 7.26 -4.59
CA PRO A 34 4.60 8.13 -5.33
C PRO A 34 4.47 7.67 -6.79
N LEU A 35 3.42 8.14 -7.46
CA LEU A 35 3.10 7.73 -8.83
C LEU A 35 4.26 7.97 -9.81
N ASN A 36 4.94 9.10 -9.68
CA ASN A 36 6.10 9.46 -10.51
C ASN A 36 7.30 9.67 -9.58
N PRO A 37 7.96 8.56 -9.17
CA PRO A 37 9.00 8.67 -8.15
C PRO A 37 10.27 9.31 -8.70
N SER A 38 10.85 10.22 -7.91
CA SER A 38 12.17 10.80 -8.16
C SER A 38 13.28 10.01 -7.48
N ILE A 39 12.92 9.08 -6.59
CA ILE A 39 13.85 8.23 -5.84
C ILE A 39 13.34 6.79 -5.86
N ASP A 40 14.25 5.84 -5.62
CA ASP A 40 13.88 4.45 -5.47
C ASP A 40 13.51 4.15 -4.01
N GLY A 41 12.22 4.06 -3.75
CA GLY A 41 11.70 3.83 -2.40
C GLY A 41 12.11 2.50 -1.80
N LEU A 42 12.48 1.51 -2.61
CA LEU A 42 12.98 0.23 -2.10
C LEU A 42 14.40 0.33 -1.54
N ASN A 43 15.18 1.29 -2.02
CA ASN A 43 16.59 1.47 -1.62
C ASN A 43 16.82 2.75 -0.82
N THR A 44 15.75 3.35 -0.31
CA THR A 44 15.81 4.59 0.47
C THR A 44 15.23 4.33 1.85
N GLU A 45 15.77 4.94 2.88
CA GLU A 45 15.19 4.90 4.21
C GLU A 45 13.89 5.70 4.24
N TRP A 46 12.84 5.11 4.83
CA TRP A 46 11.54 5.77 4.94
C TRP A 46 11.49 6.70 6.16
N GLN A 47 10.42 7.46 6.26
CA GLN A 47 10.23 8.43 7.34
C GLN A 47 9.58 7.76 8.57
N THR A 48 9.17 8.56 9.54
CA THR A 48 8.55 8.05 10.77
C THR A 48 7.16 7.46 10.51
N LYS A 49 6.39 8.09 9.62
CA LYS A 49 5.03 7.65 9.26
C LYS A 49 4.95 7.53 7.75
N ASN A 50 4.58 6.35 7.26
CA ASN A 50 4.62 6.05 5.83
C ASN A 50 3.30 5.45 5.35
N PHE A 51 2.86 5.91 4.19
CA PHE A 51 1.73 5.32 3.48
C PHE A 51 2.23 4.83 2.13
N VAL A 52 1.97 3.56 1.81
CA VAL A 52 2.51 2.92 0.60
C VAL A 52 1.41 2.23 -0.19
N ASN A 53 1.25 2.65 -1.44
CA ASN A 53 0.46 1.97 -2.45
C ASN A 53 1.46 1.41 -3.47
N PRO A 54 1.99 0.19 -3.26
CA PRO A 54 3.11 -0.30 -4.06
C PRO A 54 2.68 -0.77 -5.44
N PRO A 55 3.63 -0.82 -6.40
CA PRO A 55 3.35 -1.44 -7.68
C PRO A 55 3.09 -2.93 -7.48
N TYR A 56 2.01 -3.43 -8.07
CA TYR A 56 1.53 -4.78 -7.79
C TYR A 56 2.45 -5.87 -8.35
N SER A 57 3.19 -5.60 -9.41
CA SER A 57 4.17 -6.54 -9.96
C SER A 57 5.38 -6.75 -9.04
N LYS A 58 5.63 -5.84 -8.11
CA LYS A 58 6.74 -5.92 -7.15
C LYS A 58 6.23 -5.92 -5.70
N LEU A 59 5.04 -6.40 -5.51
CA LEU A 59 4.36 -6.32 -4.21
C LEU A 59 5.18 -6.97 -3.10
N LYS A 60 5.72 -8.15 -3.35
CA LYS A 60 6.50 -8.89 -2.34
C LYS A 60 7.71 -8.09 -1.85
N GLU A 61 8.47 -7.48 -2.76
CA GLU A 61 9.65 -6.68 -2.40
C GLU A 61 9.25 -5.48 -1.53
N TRP A 62 8.16 -4.82 -1.88
CA TRP A 62 7.67 -3.67 -1.12
C TRP A 62 7.16 -4.07 0.27
N ILE A 63 6.55 -5.24 0.39
CA ILE A 63 6.09 -5.75 1.69
C ILE A 63 7.29 -6.09 2.58
N ILE A 64 8.32 -6.72 2.03
CA ILE A 64 9.54 -7.01 2.78
C ILE A 64 10.20 -5.71 3.27
N LYS A 65 10.28 -4.72 2.39
CA LYS A 65 10.82 -3.39 2.75
C LYS A 65 10.00 -2.75 3.86
N ALA A 66 8.66 -2.81 3.77
CA ALA A 66 7.77 -2.25 4.78
C ALA A 66 8.03 -2.88 6.15
N ILE A 67 8.21 -4.19 6.20
CA ILE A 67 8.50 -4.90 7.45
C ILE A 67 9.87 -4.49 8.01
N GLU A 68 10.88 -4.37 7.15
CA GLU A 68 12.21 -3.92 7.56
C GLU A 68 12.14 -2.53 8.19
N GLU A 69 11.38 -1.63 7.57
CA GLU A 69 11.24 -0.26 8.09
C GLU A 69 10.41 -0.23 9.37
N HIS A 70 9.38 -1.08 9.48
CA HIS A 70 8.61 -1.19 10.72
C HIS A 70 9.50 -1.65 11.89
N LYS A 71 10.44 -2.55 11.65
CA LYS A 71 11.38 -3.01 12.68
C LYS A 71 12.27 -1.90 13.21
N LYS A 72 12.35 -0.77 12.50
CA LYS A 72 13.05 0.44 12.94
C LYS A 72 12.12 1.40 13.68
N ASN A 73 10.98 0.91 14.18
CA ASN A 73 9.97 1.68 14.92
C ASN A 73 9.25 2.75 14.08
N LYS A 74 9.02 2.46 12.81
CA LYS A 74 8.28 3.35 11.91
C LYS A 74 6.85 2.87 11.74
N GLU A 75 5.92 3.80 11.59
CA GLU A 75 4.53 3.47 11.30
C GLU A 75 4.37 3.25 9.80
N ILE A 76 3.71 2.16 9.43
CA ILE A 76 3.53 1.78 8.02
C ILE A 76 2.06 1.43 7.78
N ILE A 77 1.44 2.13 6.83
CA ILE A 77 0.12 1.79 6.30
C ILE A 77 0.28 1.46 4.83
N LEU A 78 -0.28 0.31 4.43
CA LEU A 78 -0.24 -0.16 3.05
C LEU A 78 -1.64 -0.15 2.45
N LEU A 79 -1.74 0.14 1.17
CA LEU A 79 -2.96 -0.05 0.39
C LEU A 79 -2.62 -1.02 -0.74
N ILE A 80 -3.19 -2.23 -0.68
CA ILE A 80 -2.89 -3.29 -1.65
C ILE A 80 -4.16 -4.02 -2.07
N PRO A 81 -4.12 -4.79 -3.19
CA PRO A 81 -5.24 -5.67 -3.52
C PRO A 81 -5.46 -6.71 -2.42
N ALA A 82 -6.73 -6.96 -2.10
CA ALA A 82 -7.09 -7.95 -1.06
C ALA A 82 -7.05 -9.36 -1.62
N ARG A 83 -5.89 -9.79 -2.08
CA ARG A 83 -5.67 -11.12 -2.65
C ARG A 83 -5.02 -12.02 -1.60
N THR A 84 -5.86 -12.73 -0.88
CA THR A 84 -5.47 -13.54 0.29
C THR A 84 -4.65 -14.79 -0.08
N ASP A 85 -4.59 -15.14 -1.35
CA ASP A 85 -3.84 -16.29 -1.85
C ASP A 85 -2.39 -15.96 -2.23
N THR A 86 -1.93 -14.72 -2.00
CA THR A 86 -0.57 -14.30 -2.36
C THR A 86 0.43 -14.49 -1.22
N GLN A 87 1.70 -14.63 -1.58
CA GLN A 87 2.80 -14.67 -0.60
C GLN A 87 2.90 -13.37 0.19
N ALA A 88 2.68 -12.24 -0.47
CA ALA A 88 2.71 -10.93 0.20
C ALA A 88 1.72 -10.87 1.36
N PHE A 89 0.50 -11.37 1.15
CA PHE A 89 -0.52 -11.41 2.18
C PHE A 89 -0.11 -12.32 3.33
N LYS A 90 0.43 -13.51 3.01
CA LYS A 90 0.91 -14.45 4.02
C LYS A 90 2.05 -13.87 4.85
N ILE A 91 3.01 -13.21 4.21
CA ILE A 91 4.13 -12.59 4.90
C ILE A 91 3.64 -11.53 5.90
N LEU A 92 2.70 -10.70 5.51
CA LEU A 92 2.11 -9.68 6.39
C LEU A 92 1.34 -10.33 7.54
N TYR A 93 0.56 -11.36 7.26
CA TYR A 93 -0.19 -12.09 8.28
C TYR A 93 0.74 -12.71 9.31
N ASP A 94 1.80 -13.36 8.86
CA ASP A 94 2.75 -14.04 9.74
C ASP A 94 3.56 -13.06 10.60
N TYR A 95 3.96 -11.92 10.01
CA TYR A 95 4.67 -10.88 10.75
C TYR A 95 3.78 -10.20 11.78
N GLY A 96 2.54 -9.95 11.42
CA GLY A 96 1.56 -9.28 12.26
C GLY A 96 1.15 -7.93 11.72
N ALA A 97 -0.13 -7.81 11.45
CA ALA A 97 -0.71 -6.58 10.90
C ALA A 97 -2.20 -6.51 11.22
N HIS A 98 -2.73 -5.29 11.14
CA HIS A 98 -4.17 -5.07 11.21
C HIS A 98 -4.70 -4.84 9.80
N PHE A 99 -5.60 -5.70 9.34
CA PHE A 99 -6.16 -5.69 7.99
C PHE A 99 -7.54 -5.04 8.02
N VAL A 100 -7.71 -3.96 7.24
CA VAL A 100 -8.99 -3.28 7.10
C VAL A 100 -9.49 -3.53 5.67
N PHE A 101 -10.38 -4.50 5.53
CA PHE A 101 -10.98 -4.84 4.23
C PHE A 101 -12.00 -3.79 3.83
N ILE A 102 -11.97 -3.36 2.59
CA ILE A 102 -12.84 -2.30 2.07
C ILE A 102 -13.94 -2.92 1.23
N THR A 103 -15.22 -2.73 1.63
CA THR A 103 -16.33 -3.12 0.79
C THR A 103 -16.57 -2.04 -0.27
N GLY A 104 -16.85 -2.47 -1.51
CA GLY A 104 -16.90 -1.60 -2.67
C GLY A 104 -15.52 -1.42 -3.29
N ARG A 105 -15.51 -1.17 -4.58
CA ARG A 105 -14.25 -1.00 -5.32
C ARG A 105 -13.79 0.44 -5.24
N LEU A 106 -12.49 0.64 -5.02
CA LEU A 106 -11.90 1.97 -5.05
C LEU A 106 -11.77 2.44 -6.51
N LYS A 107 -11.87 3.75 -6.72
CA LYS A 107 -11.63 4.37 -8.02
C LYS A 107 -10.23 4.98 -7.99
N PHE A 108 -9.27 4.26 -8.59
CA PHE A 108 -7.88 4.67 -8.60
C PHE A 108 -7.57 5.70 -9.68
N ASN A 109 -8.45 5.83 -10.68
CA ASN A 109 -8.30 6.79 -11.77
C ASN A 109 -9.68 7.12 -12.34
N GLU A 110 -9.72 8.04 -13.31
CA GLU A 110 -10.96 8.47 -13.96
C GLU A 110 -11.61 7.38 -14.82
N LYS A 111 -10.91 6.27 -15.08
CA LYS A 111 -11.40 5.19 -15.93
C LYS A 111 -12.34 4.22 -15.21
N GLY A 112 -12.64 4.46 -13.94
CA GLY A 112 -13.60 3.66 -13.19
C GLY A 112 -13.00 2.91 -12.00
N SER A 113 -13.76 1.92 -11.52
CA SER A 113 -13.37 1.15 -10.33
C SER A 113 -12.24 0.18 -10.62
N ALA A 114 -11.45 -0.11 -9.58
CA ALA A 114 -10.41 -1.13 -9.65
C ALA A 114 -11.03 -2.50 -9.96
N PRO A 115 -10.34 -3.36 -10.74
CA PRO A 115 -10.84 -4.70 -11.03
C PRO A 115 -10.65 -5.70 -9.88
N PHE A 116 -10.27 -5.23 -8.70
CA PHE A 116 -9.99 -6.06 -7.53
C PHE A 116 -10.46 -5.34 -6.26
N PRO A 117 -10.74 -6.10 -5.19
CA PRO A 117 -10.98 -5.49 -3.88
C PRO A 117 -9.67 -4.98 -3.28
N SER A 118 -9.76 -3.97 -2.42
CA SER A 118 -8.60 -3.37 -1.76
C SER A 118 -8.65 -3.57 -0.25
N VAL A 119 -7.48 -3.55 0.36
CA VAL A 119 -7.32 -3.64 1.81
C VAL A 119 -6.30 -2.61 2.27
N LEU A 120 -6.62 -1.93 3.37
CA LEU A 120 -5.65 -1.10 4.09
C LEU A 120 -5.03 -1.95 5.19
N ILE A 121 -3.73 -1.87 5.34
CA ILE A 121 -3.00 -2.70 6.29
C ILE A 121 -2.09 -1.84 7.14
N ASN A 122 -2.31 -1.88 8.45
CA ASN A 122 -1.40 -1.27 9.41
C ASN A 122 -0.44 -2.36 9.89
N VAL A 123 0.84 -2.20 9.60
CA VAL A 123 1.87 -3.16 10.01
C VAL A 123 2.13 -2.99 11.49
N THR A 124 1.87 -4.00 12.30
CA THR A 124 1.94 -3.89 13.77
C THR A 124 3.05 -4.72 14.41
N GLY A 125 3.45 -5.82 13.77
CA GLY A 125 4.37 -6.78 14.37
C GLY A 125 3.75 -7.58 15.52
N LYS A 126 2.44 -7.46 15.70
CA LYS A 126 1.65 -8.16 16.73
C LYS A 126 0.69 -9.12 16.05
N LYS A 127 0.04 -9.98 16.83
CA LYS A 127 -0.95 -10.92 16.28
C LYS A 127 -1.90 -10.21 15.32
N SER A 128 -2.07 -10.76 14.12
CA SER A 128 -2.90 -10.17 13.08
C SER A 128 -4.36 -10.09 13.49
N THR A 129 -4.98 -8.97 13.14
CA THR A 129 -6.38 -8.67 13.40
C THR A 129 -7.05 -8.16 12.13
N PHE A 130 -8.38 -8.20 12.10
CA PHE A 130 -9.15 -7.93 10.88
C PHE A 130 -10.38 -7.09 11.19
N GLU A 131 -10.75 -6.21 10.26
CA GLU A 131 -12.03 -5.51 10.28
C GLU A 131 -12.48 -5.21 8.86
N LEU A 132 -13.73 -4.81 8.72
CA LEU A 132 -14.35 -4.46 7.44
C LEU A 132 -14.88 -3.04 7.52
N ILE A 133 -14.64 -2.24 6.48
CA ILE A 133 -15.13 -0.87 6.39
C ILE A 133 -15.81 -0.64 5.05
N GLU A 134 -16.89 0.12 5.04
CA GLU A 134 -17.53 0.53 3.79
C GLU A 134 -16.70 1.62 3.11
N ARG A 135 -16.52 1.51 1.80
CA ARG A 135 -15.74 2.47 1.01
C ARG A 135 -16.12 3.92 1.30
N ASP A 136 -17.42 4.21 1.38
CA ASP A 136 -17.88 5.59 1.51
C ASP A 136 -17.57 6.20 2.88
N LYS A 137 -17.37 5.37 3.90
CA LYS A 137 -16.92 5.84 5.21
C LYS A 137 -15.43 6.15 5.25
N LEU A 138 -14.67 5.57 4.32
CA LEU A 138 -13.23 5.78 4.22
C LEU A 138 -12.92 7.10 3.51
N LEU A 139 -13.71 7.46 2.52
CA LEU A 139 -13.52 8.67 1.70
C LEU A 139 -14.21 9.93 2.33
#